data_4159c83cf3d0621c52fe9c84bfb8d403
#
_entry.id   4159c83cf3d0621c52fe9c84bfb8d403
#
_cell.length_a   1.000
_cell.length_b   1.000
_cell.length_c   1.000
_cell.angle_alpha   90.00
_cell.angle_beta   90.00
_cell.angle_gamma   90.00
#
_symmetry.space_group_name_H-M   'P 1'
#
loop_
_entity.id
_entity.type
_entity.pdbx_description
1 polymer ?
#
loop_
_entity_poly.entity_id
_entity_poly.type
_entity_poly.pdbx_seq_one_letter_code
_entity_poly.pdbx_strand_id
1 'polypeptide(L)'
;VSADTLARVEIRWTAVCPYSRLEPERGVAALVGGAQVAIFRTHDGQLYAIGHRDPISGRHVMSRGVVGTHEGAPTVASPTHKDLYDLRSGECLDVPGIRVPVYPVRCRGGVVEVGIYGVTSPADPDGAGQHGAVGKAG
;
A
#
# COMPACT_ATOMS: atom_id res chain seq x y z
N VAL A 1 30.47 -12.56 12.92
CA VAL A 1 29.19 -12.07 13.38
C VAL A 1 28.12 -13.11 13.10
N SER A 2 27.38 -13.41 14.09
CA SER A 2 26.28 -14.34 13.96
C SER A 2 25.10 -13.65 13.30
N ALA A 3 24.39 -14.38 12.46
CA ALA A 3 23.15 -13.89 11.89
C ALA A 3 22.12 -13.55 12.95
N ASP A 4 22.23 -14.14 14.12
CA ASP A 4 21.27 -13.90 15.20
C ASP A 4 21.32 -12.50 15.75
N THR A 5 22.41 -11.80 15.54
CA THR A 5 22.54 -10.44 16.03
C THR A 5 22.10 -9.39 15.02
N LEU A 6 21.71 -9.80 13.84
CA LEU A 6 21.32 -8.87 12.79
C LEU A 6 19.83 -8.60 12.84
N ALA A 7 19.46 -7.37 12.49
CA ALA A 7 18.07 -7.02 12.33
C ALA A 7 17.48 -7.78 11.14
N ARG A 8 16.21 -8.11 11.24
CA ARG A 8 15.50 -8.79 10.17
C ARG A 8 14.40 -7.91 9.64
N VAL A 9 14.20 -7.98 8.33
CA VAL A 9 13.08 -7.32 7.69
C VAL A 9 11.96 -8.34 7.57
N GLU A 10 10.81 -7.99 8.11
CA GLU A 10 9.64 -8.84 8.07
C GLU A 10 8.47 -8.08 7.52
N ILE A 11 7.53 -8.79 6.91
CA ILE A 11 6.28 -8.20 6.48
C ILE A 11 5.22 -8.51 7.53
N ARG A 12 4.58 -7.47 8.03
CA ARG A 12 3.44 -7.63 8.93
C ARG A 12 2.18 -7.41 8.13
N TRP A 13 1.36 -8.43 8.08
CA TRP A 13 0.14 -8.41 7.30
C TRP A 13 -1.04 -7.97 8.15
N THR A 14 -1.84 -7.07 7.61
CA THR A 14 -3.04 -6.57 8.27
C THR A 14 -4.23 -6.83 7.36
N ALA A 15 -5.23 -7.51 7.90
CA ALA A 15 -6.47 -7.75 7.17
C ALA A 15 -7.23 -6.43 7.05
N VAL A 16 -7.65 -6.12 5.84
CA VAL A 16 -8.32 -4.85 5.57
C VAL A 16 -9.81 -5.04 5.32
N CYS A 17 -10.16 -5.90 4.39
CA CYS A 17 -11.57 -6.09 4.02
C CYS A 17 -11.72 -7.38 3.22
N PRO A 18 -12.95 -7.89 3.10
CA PRO A 18 -13.20 -8.98 2.17
C PRO A 18 -12.90 -8.55 0.74
N TYR A 19 -12.31 -9.44 -0.04
CA TYR A 19 -12.01 -9.16 -1.44
C TYR A 19 -13.27 -8.76 -2.22
N SER A 20 -14.40 -9.36 -1.88
CA SER A 20 -15.68 -9.08 -2.54
C SER A 20 -16.16 -7.65 -2.32
N ARG A 21 -15.62 -6.96 -1.33
CA ARG A 21 -15.97 -5.56 -1.07
C ARG A 21 -15.25 -4.59 -1.98
N LEU A 22 -14.17 -5.03 -2.62
CA LEU A 22 -13.43 -4.17 -3.53
C LEU A 22 -14.09 -4.21 -4.91
N GLU A 23 -14.59 -3.08 -5.33
CA GLU A 23 -15.16 -2.98 -6.67
C GLU A 23 -14.02 -2.81 -7.68
N PRO A 24 -14.10 -3.47 -8.85
CA PRO A 24 -13.07 -3.30 -9.87
C PRO A 24 -12.90 -1.84 -10.25
N GLU A 25 -11.63 -1.43 -10.37
CA GLU A 25 -11.24 -0.09 -10.79
C GLU A 25 -11.58 1.01 -9.80
N ARG A 26 -11.88 0.63 -8.56
CA ARG A 26 -12.14 1.57 -7.49
C ARG A 26 -11.15 1.38 -6.37
N GLY A 27 -10.84 2.48 -5.69
CA GLY A 27 -9.92 2.45 -4.57
C GLY A 27 -10.64 2.57 -3.24
N VAL A 28 -10.03 2.01 -2.21
CA VAL A 28 -10.47 2.22 -0.84
C VAL A 28 -9.25 2.67 -0.03
N ALA A 29 -9.51 3.47 0.98
CA ALA A 29 -8.46 3.91 1.89
C ALA A 29 -8.51 3.07 3.15
N ALA A 30 -7.34 2.75 3.69
CA ALA A 30 -7.23 1.99 4.93
C ALA A 30 -6.07 2.51 5.74
N LEU A 31 -6.17 2.38 7.05
CA LEU A 31 -5.08 2.67 7.96
C LEU A 31 -4.42 1.36 8.33
N VAL A 32 -3.17 1.20 7.96
CA VAL A 32 -2.44 -0.05 8.15
C VAL A 32 -1.13 0.25 8.84
N GLY A 33 -0.99 -0.21 10.08
CA GLY A 33 0.24 0.02 10.85
C GLY A 33 0.61 1.49 10.94
N GLY A 34 -0.36 2.38 11.08
CA GLY A 34 -0.12 3.81 11.14
C GLY A 34 0.02 4.49 9.78
N ALA A 35 0.07 3.74 8.70
CA ALA A 35 0.19 4.31 7.36
C ALA A 35 -1.17 4.36 6.68
N GLN A 36 -1.45 5.45 5.99
CA GLN A 36 -2.65 5.57 5.18
C GLN A 36 -2.36 4.98 3.80
N VAL A 37 -3.14 4.00 3.42
CA VAL A 37 -2.90 3.21 2.21
C VAL A 37 -4.14 3.24 1.33
N ALA A 38 -3.92 3.38 0.04
CA ALA A 38 -4.98 3.28 -0.96
C ALA A 38 -4.85 1.92 -1.65
N ILE A 39 -5.94 1.17 -1.68
CA ILE A 39 -5.96 -0.19 -2.21
C ILE A 39 -6.87 -0.21 -3.42
N PHE A 40 -6.39 -0.81 -4.51
CA PHE A 40 -7.14 -0.88 -5.76
C PHE A 40 -7.24 -2.32 -6.24
N ARG A 41 -8.38 -2.64 -6.80
CA ARG A 41 -8.61 -3.89 -7.52
C ARG A 41 -8.81 -3.51 -8.98
N THR A 42 -7.95 -4.04 -9.84
CA THR A 42 -8.07 -3.75 -11.27
C THR A 42 -9.11 -4.65 -11.93
N HIS A 43 -9.44 -4.36 -13.17
CA HIS A 43 -10.47 -5.09 -13.90
C HIS A 43 -10.13 -6.58 -14.08
N ASP A 44 -8.84 -6.91 -14.07
CA ASP A 44 -8.39 -8.29 -14.19
C ASP A 44 -8.22 -8.99 -12.83
N GLY A 45 -8.69 -8.34 -11.76
CA GLY A 45 -8.68 -8.94 -10.43
C GLY A 45 -7.39 -8.79 -9.66
N GLN A 46 -6.41 -8.07 -10.19
CA GLN A 46 -5.16 -7.83 -9.47
C GLN A 46 -5.33 -6.78 -8.39
N LEU A 47 -4.52 -6.90 -7.36
CA LEU A 47 -4.55 -5.97 -6.22
C LEU A 47 -3.28 -5.15 -6.19
N TYR A 48 -3.45 -3.87 -5.86
CA TYR A 48 -2.33 -2.95 -5.68
C TYR A 48 -2.60 -2.06 -4.49
N ALA A 49 -1.55 -1.74 -3.75
CA ALA A 49 -1.65 -0.88 -2.57
C ALA A 49 -0.53 0.15 -2.63
N ILE A 50 -0.91 1.41 -2.56
CA ILE A 50 0.03 2.52 -2.62
C ILE A 50 -0.27 3.49 -1.48
N GLY A 51 0.64 4.43 -1.25
CA GLY A 51 0.39 5.48 -0.28
C GLY A 51 -0.81 6.31 -0.66
N HIS A 52 -1.63 6.66 0.32
CA HIS A 52 -2.85 7.42 0.08
C HIS A 52 -2.57 8.91 -0.13
N ARG A 53 -1.41 9.39 0.28
CA ARG A 53 -1.06 10.79 0.14
C ARG A 53 -0.53 11.08 -1.25
N ASP A 54 -1.13 12.05 -1.91
CA ASP A 54 -0.63 12.56 -3.18
C ASP A 54 0.64 13.37 -2.90
N PRO A 55 1.81 12.95 -3.41
CA PRO A 55 3.05 13.64 -3.06
C PRO A 55 3.16 15.05 -3.65
N ILE A 56 2.40 15.36 -4.67
CA ILE A 56 2.44 16.68 -5.29
C ILE A 56 1.58 17.67 -4.52
N SER A 57 0.34 17.29 -4.21
CA SER A 57 -0.57 18.18 -3.50
C SER A 57 -0.48 18.06 -1.99
N GLY A 58 0.03 16.95 -1.48
CA GLY A 58 0.04 16.66 -0.06
C GLY A 58 -1.27 16.17 0.48
N ARG A 59 -2.28 16.02 -0.35
CA ARG A 59 -3.61 15.60 0.09
C ARG A 59 -3.73 14.09 0.11
N HIS A 60 -4.52 13.59 1.05
CA HIS A 60 -4.79 12.16 1.20
C HIS A 60 -5.99 11.78 0.35
N VAL A 61 -5.77 11.61 -0.94
CA VAL A 61 -6.85 11.46 -1.92
C VAL A 61 -6.60 10.36 -2.94
N MET A 62 -5.49 9.64 -2.86
CA MET A 62 -5.14 8.70 -3.93
C MET A 62 -6.18 7.60 -4.13
N SER A 63 -6.89 7.19 -3.09
CA SER A 63 -7.93 6.17 -3.23
C SER A 63 -9.08 6.62 -4.14
N ARG A 64 -9.22 7.91 -4.36
CA ARG A 64 -10.26 8.48 -5.23
C ARG A 64 -9.77 8.66 -6.66
N GLY A 65 -8.54 8.25 -6.94
CA GLY A 65 -7.98 8.39 -8.28
C GLY A 65 -8.68 7.50 -9.28
N VAL A 66 -8.46 7.79 -10.55
CA VAL A 66 -9.05 7.04 -11.65
C VAL A 66 -8.07 5.97 -12.09
N VAL A 67 -8.49 4.72 -11.96
CA VAL A 67 -7.68 3.58 -12.37
C VAL A 67 -7.77 3.41 -13.87
N GLY A 68 -6.65 3.12 -14.51
CA GLY A 68 -6.59 2.91 -15.93
C GLY A 68 -5.38 2.10 -16.33
N THR A 69 -5.07 2.15 -17.60
CA THR A 69 -3.93 1.42 -18.16
C THR A 69 -3.17 2.36 -19.08
N HIS A 70 -1.85 2.35 -18.94
CA HIS A 70 -0.99 3.14 -19.81
C HIS A 70 0.12 2.23 -20.32
N GLU A 71 0.16 2.03 -21.64
CA GLU A 71 1.13 1.15 -22.28
C GLU A 71 1.21 -0.22 -21.61
N GLY A 72 0.05 -0.76 -21.30
CA GLY A 72 -0.06 -2.08 -20.70
C GLY A 72 0.15 -2.13 -19.20
N ALA A 73 0.51 -1.02 -18.56
CA ALA A 73 0.73 -0.98 -17.12
C ALA A 73 -0.49 -0.44 -16.39
N PRO A 74 -0.82 -1.00 -15.23
CA PRO A 74 -1.92 -0.47 -14.44
C PRO A 74 -1.52 0.87 -13.81
N THR A 75 -2.39 1.86 -13.90
CA THR A 75 -2.11 3.20 -13.41
C THR A 75 -3.27 3.74 -12.59
N VAL A 76 -2.98 4.76 -11.83
CA VAL A 76 -4.01 5.58 -11.19
C VAL A 76 -3.68 7.05 -11.43
N ALA A 77 -4.69 7.82 -11.81
CA ALA A 77 -4.56 9.26 -11.98
C ALA A 77 -4.99 9.95 -10.71
N SER A 78 -4.13 10.80 -10.18
CA SER A 78 -4.45 11.57 -8.99
C SER A 78 -5.65 12.47 -9.25
N PRO A 79 -6.60 12.56 -8.33
CA PRO A 79 -7.77 13.42 -8.54
C PRO A 79 -7.43 14.91 -8.50
N THR A 80 -6.29 15.30 -7.95
CA THR A 80 -5.96 16.73 -7.82
C THR A 80 -5.36 17.30 -9.10
N HIS A 81 -4.32 16.65 -9.63
CA HIS A 81 -3.62 17.15 -10.81
C HIS A 81 -3.65 16.19 -11.98
N LYS A 82 -4.27 15.03 -11.79
CA LYS A 82 -4.42 14.00 -12.82
C LYS A 82 -3.11 13.40 -13.30
N ASP A 83 -2.05 13.56 -12.51
CA ASP A 83 -0.79 12.89 -12.83
C ASP A 83 -0.95 11.39 -12.67
N LEU A 84 -0.35 10.64 -13.57
CA LEU A 84 -0.44 9.19 -13.58
C LEU A 84 0.65 8.57 -12.73
N TYR A 85 0.27 7.58 -11.95
CA TYR A 85 1.22 6.79 -11.16
C TYR A 85 1.08 5.33 -11.56
N ASP A 86 2.23 4.68 -11.76
CA ASP A 86 2.27 3.25 -12.01
C ASP A 86 1.94 2.53 -10.71
N LEU A 87 0.89 1.71 -10.72
CA LEU A 87 0.47 1.03 -9.49
C LEU A 87 1.45 -0.04 -9.03
N ARG A 88 2.33 -0.51 -9.93
CA ARG A 88 3.31 -1.54 -9.58
C ARG A 88 4.53 -0.96 -8.90
N SER A 89 5.01 0.17 -9.37
CA SER A 89 6.25 0.78 -8.89
C SER A 89 6.03 2.00 -8.02
N GLY A 90 4.87 2.64 -8.15
CA GLY A 90 4.59 3.90 -7.48
C GLY A 90 5.15 5.11 -8.18
N GLU A 91 5.84 4.94 -9.30
CA GLU A 91 6.45 6.06 -9.98
C GLU A 91 5.42 6.93 -10.69
N CYS A 92 5.60 8.23 -10.57
CA CYS A 92 4.80 9.18 -11.34
C CYS A 92 5.30 9.19 -12.77
N LEU A 93 4.39 8.94 -13.70
CA LEU A 93 4.76 8.86 -15.12
C LEU A 93 4.86 10.24 -15.76
N ASP A 94 4.29 11.25 -15.13
CA ASP A 94 4.27 12.62 -15.67
C ASP A 94 5.37 13.50 -15.09
N VAL A 95 5.79 13.24 -13.86
CA VAL A 95 6.80 14.05 -13.19
C VAL A 95 7.94 13.16 -12.74
N PRO A 96 9.12 13.26 -13.39
CA PRO A 96 10.26 12.43 -13.01
C PRO A 96 10.69 12.67 -11.56
N GLY A 97 11.05 11.59 -10.88
CA GLY A 97 11.56 11.68 -9.53
C GLY A 97 10.49 11.68 -8.44
N ILE A 98 9.23 11.79 -8.81
CA ILE A 98 8.12 11.72 -7.86
C ILE A 98 7.58 10.30 -7.81
N ARG A 99 7.31 9.82 -6.62
CA ARG A 99 6.74 8.48 -6.45
C ARG A 99 5.95 8.39 -5.16
N VAL A 100 5.03 7.44 -5.12
CA VAL A 100 4.31 7.07 -3.91
C VAL A 100 4.87 5.75 -3.40
N PRO A 101 4.81 5.50 -2.09
CA PRO A 101 5.19 4.19 -1.57
C PRO A 101 4.28 3.10 -2.10
N VAL A 102 4.82 1.91 -2.27
CA VAL A 102 4.07 0.73 -2.68
C VAL A 102 4.13 -0.28 -1.57
N TYR A 103 3.00 -0.90 -1.27
CA TYR A 103 2.89 -1.88 -0.19
C TYR A 103 2.55 -3.24 -0.73
N PRO A 104 3.07 -4.31 -0.13
CA PRO A 104 2.63 -5.65 -0.48
C PRO A 104 1.14 -5.81 -0.22
N VAL A 105 0.46 -6.48 -1.11
CA VAL A 105 -0.98 -6.73 -0.94
C VAL A 105 -1.29 -8.13 -1.47
N ARG A 106 -2.19 -8.83 -0.80
CA ARG A 106 -2.57 -10.18 -1.20
C ARG A 106 -4.00 -10.45 -0.76
N CYS A 107 -4.60 -11.45 -1.38
CA CYS A 107 -5.88 -11.99 -0.95
C CYS A 107 -5.64 -13.38 -0.37
N ARG A 108 -6.04 -13.59 0.86
CA ARG A 108 -5.83 -14.85 1.53
C ARG A 108 -7.13 -15.28 2.18
N GLY A 109 -7.66 -16.42 1.75
CA GLY A 109 -8.94 -16.89 2.27
C GLY A 109 -10.07 -15.91 2.01
N GLY A 110 -10.04 -15.19 0.88
CA GLY A 110 -11.06 -14.22 0.56
C GLY A 110 -10.91 -12.87 1.25
N VAL A 111 -9.84 -12.67 2.01
CA VAL A 111 -9.60 -11.43 2.75
C VAL A 111 -8.39 -10.72 2.17
N VAL A 112 -8.54 -9.44 1.89
CA VAL A 112 -7.46 -8.60 1.40
C VAL A 112 -6.58 -8.19 2.58
N GLU A 113 -5.29 -8.45 2.44
CA GLU A 113 -4.30 -8.11 3.45
C GLU A 113 -3.24 -7.20 2.84
N VAL A 114 -2.85 -6.20 3.61
CA VAL A 114 -1.78 -5.28 3.22
C VAL A 114 -0.62 -5.46 4.17
N GLY A 115 0.58 -5.52 3.60
CA GLY A 115 1.79 -5.72 4.38
C GLY A 115 2.55 -4.44 4.60
N ILE A 116 3.13 -4.33 5.78
CA ILE A 116 4.05 -3.25 6.12
C ILE A 116 5.38 -3.89 6.42
N TYR A 117 6.44 -3.38 5.82
CA TYR A 117 7.79 -3.82 6.14
C TYR A 117 8.18 -3.29 7.49
N GLY A 118 8.63 -4.17 8.35
CA GLY A 118 9.15 -3.81 9.65
C GLY A 118 10.52 -4.41 9.84
N VAL A 119 11.28 -3.81 10.73
CA VAL A 119 12.60 -4.33 11.11
C VAL A 119 12.50 -4.81 12.55
N THR A 120 12.80 -6.09 12.77
CA THR A 120 12.84 -6.63 14.11
C THR A 120 14.27 -6.94 14.48
N SER A 121 14.60 -6.71 15.73
CA SER A 121 15.92 -7.00 16.25
C SER A 121 15.77 -8.01 17.37
N PRO A 122 16.61 -9.04 17.41
CA PRO A 122 16.55 -10.00 18.51
C PRO A 122 16.82 -9.37 19.88
N ALA A 123 17.45 -8.21 19.88
CA ALA A 123 17.80 -7.54 21.13
C ALA A 123 16.68 -6.70 21.72
N ASP A 124 15.57 -6.53 21.02
CA ASP A 124 14.47 -5.68 21.49
C ASP A 124 13.13 -6.35 21.22
N PRO A 125 12.85 -7.43 21.92
CA PRO A 125 11.58 -8.12 21.68
C PRO A 125 10.37 -7.36 22.19
N ASP A 126 10.53 -6.52 23.19
CA ASP A 126 9.38 -5.83 23.78
C ASP A 126 8.90 -4.68 22.95
N GLY A 127 9.81 -3.94 22.37
CA GLY A 127 9.44 -2.78 21.57
C GLY A 127 8.64 -3.16 20.34
N ALA A 128 8.97 -4.28 19.73
CA ALA A 128 8.28 -4.72 18.53
C ALA A 128 6.81 -5.05 18.80
N GLY A 129 6.53 -5.63 19.95
CA GLY A 129 5.17 -6.04 20.25
C GLY A 129 4.22 -4.88 20.47
N GLN A 130 4.72 -3.81 21.00
CA GLN A 130 3.85 -2.68 21.36
C GLN A 130 3.32 -1.92 20.15
N HIS A 131 4.13 -1.81 19.14
CA HIS A 131 3.75 -1.01 17.98
C HIS A 131 2.70 -1.70 17.12
N GLY A 132 2.66 -3.00 17.17
CA GLY A 132 1.70 -3.73 16.38
C GLY A 132 0.26 -3.47 16.77
N ALA A 133 0.03 -3.04 17.98
CA ALA A 133 -1.33 -2.85 18.48
C ALA A 133 -2.04 -1.66 17.82
N VAL A 134 -1.31 -0.79 17.20
CA VAL A 134 -1.88 0.44 16.65
C VAL A 134 -2.55 0.22 15.30
N GLY A 135 -2.10 -0.74 14.56
CA GLY A 135 -2.62 -0.94 13.22
C GLY A 135 -4.04 -1.44 13.24
N LYS A 136 -4.95 -0.65 12.72
CA LYS A 136 -6.33 -1.05 12.55
C LYS A 136 -6.74 -0.74 11.14
N ALA A 137 -7.39 -1.70 10.51
CA ALA A 137 -7.95 -1.46 9.20
C ALA A 137 -9.08 -0.46 9.32
N GLY A 138 -9.14 0.43 8.42
CA GLY A 138 -10.12 1.49 8.45
C GLY A 138 -11.52 1.05 8.16
#